data_6d56b7006ebec080f8c9246c90be34ed
#
_entry.id   6d56b7006ebec080f8c9246c90be34ed
#
_cell.length_a   1.000
_cell.length_b   1.000
_cell.length_c   1.000
_cell.angle_alpha   90.00
_cell.angle_beta   90.00
_cell.angle_gamma   90.00
#
_symmetry.space_group_name_H-M   'P 1'
#
loop_
_entity.id
_entity.type
_entity.pdbx_description
1 polymer ?
#
loop_
_entity_poly.entity_id
_entity_poly.type
_entity_poly.pdbx_seq_one_letter_code
_entity_poly.pdbx_strand_id
1 'polypeptide(L)'
;MKQIKLLLLLASASVTGAFAQSNGLTDMSQSRYAKMANTGIDAVHWTNGFWGERFNVFSGTSLQSMWNTWNTPEVSHGFRNFEIAAGICKGEHWGPPFHDGDMYKWMEGVASVYAVNKDPELDKLMDNFIACVVKAQRADGYIHT
;
A
#
# COMPACT_ATOMS: atom_id res chain seq x y z
N MET A 1 30.23 55.40 32.26
CA MET A 1 30.53 53.93 32.31
C MET A 1 29.28 53.19 31.84
N LYS A 2 29.24 52.73 30.61
CA LYS A 2 28.11 52.00 30.02
C LYS A 2 28.27 50.52 30.32
N GLN A 3 27.33 49.95 31.05
CA GLN A 3 27.27 48.52 31.30
C GLN A 3 26.71 47.82 30.05
N ILE A 4 27.53 47.01 29.39
CA ILE A 4 27.10 46.12 28.32
C ILE A 4 26.54 44.86 28.97
N LYS A 5 25.23 44.70 28.93
CA LYS A 5 24.55 43.44 29.30
C LYS A 5 24.72 42.48 28.15
N LEU A 6 25.61 41.51 28.35
CA LEU A 6 25.77 40.38 27.45
C LEU A 6 24.55 39.41 27.63
N LEU A 7 23.63 39.45 26.70
CA LEU A 7 22.53 38.46 26.63
C LEU A 7 23.10 37.16 26.01
N LEU A 8 23.42 36.19 26.85
CA LEU A 8 23.66 34.82 26.38
C LEU A 8 22.31 34.21 25.95
N LEU A 9 22.06 34.21 24.67
CA LEU A 9 21.00 33.38 24.07
C LEU A 9 21.50 31.94 24.09
N LEU A 10 21.08 31.16 25.07
CA LEU A 10 21.17 29.70 25.03
C LEU A 10 20.16 29.21 23.97
N ALA A 11 20.63 29.04 22.73
CA ALA A 11 19.93 28.25 21.74
C ALA A 11 20.00 26.79 22.20
N SER A 12 18.99 26.34 22.94
CA SER A 12 18.72 24.92 23.12
C SER A 12 18.34 24.35 21.77
N ALA A 13 19.31 23.85 21.04
CA ALA A 13 19.07 22.98 19.89
C ALA A 13 18.41 21.72 20.45
N SER A 14 17.11 21.70 20.46
CA SER A 14 16.34 20.47 20.60
C SER A 14 16.70 19.62 19.39
N VAL A 15 17.65 18.70 19.57
CA VAL A 15 17.83 17.59 18.63
C VAL A 15 16.58 16.73 18.80
N THR A 16 15.49 17.16 18.16
CA THR A 16 14.41 16.25 17.84
C THR A 16 15.03 15.26 16.87
N GLY A 17 15.47 14.11 17.40
CA GLY A 17 15.77 12.97 16.56
C GLY A 17 14.57 12.78 15.67
N ALA A 18 14.69 13.14 14.41
CA ALA A 18 13.77 12.71 13.39
C ALA A 18 13.94 11.19 13.36
N PHE A 19 13.14 10.51 14.15
CA PHE A 19 12.89 9.10 13.90
C PHE A 19 12.32 9.09 12.50
N ALA A 20 13.12 8.65 11.55
CA ALA A 20 12.64 8.39 10.20
C ALA A 20 11.43 7.46 10.40
N GLN A 21 10.26 7.97 10.05
CA GLN A 21 9.05 7.19 10.13
C GLN A 21 9.32 5.94 9.31
N SER A 22 9.33 4.79 9.97
CA SER A 22 9.59 3.53 9.30
C SER A 22 8.48 3.33 8.27
N ASN A 23 8.81 3.43 7.00
CA ASN A 23 7.88 3.12 5.90
C ASN A 23 7.69 1.60 5.74
N GLY A 24 8.01 0.83 6.77
CA GLY A 24 7.83 -0.60 6.80
C GLY A 24 6.35 -0.98 6.93
N LEU A 25 6.03 -2.22 6.58
CA LEU A 25 4.66 -2.76 6.64
C LEU A 25 4.09 -2.78 8.07
N THR A 26 4.94 -2.75 9.08
CA THR A 26 4.53 -2.84 10.49
C THR A 26 5.16 -1.70 11.27
N ASP A 27 4.34 -0.89 11.93
CA ASP A 27 4.83 0.10 12.89
C ASP A 27 5.09 -0.57 14.24
N MET A 28 6.35 -0.63 14.61
CA MET A 28 6.81 -1.22 15.88
C MET A 28 7.23 -0.14 16.89
N SER A 29 7.03 1.14 16.59
CA SER A 29 7.49 2.27 17.41
C SER A 29 6.91 2.26 18.83
N GLN A 30 5.72 1.71 19.02
CA GLN A 30 5.02 1.63 20.30
C GLN A 30 5.33 0.34 21.09
N SER A 31 6.10 -0.57 20.53
CA SER A 31 6.44 -1.81 21.22
C SER A 31 7.61 -1.62 22.18
N ARG A 32 7.37 -1.78 23.47
CA ARG A 32 8.44 -1.75 24.48
C ARG A 32 9.43 -2.93 24.39
N TYR A 33 9.10 -3.94 23.61
CA TYR A 33 9.92 -5.15 23.45
C TYR A 33 10.72 -5.15 22.15
N ALA A 34 10.34 -4.35 21.17
CA ALA A 34 11.06 -4.27 19.91
C ALA A 34 12.43 -3.61 20.12
N LYS A 35 13.48 -4.32 19.71
CA LYS A 35 14.86 -3.82 19.74
C LYS A 35 15.40 -3.53 18.33
N MET A 36 14.63 -3.85 17.31
CA MET A 36 14.94 -3.59 15.92
C MET A 36 13.70 -3.00 15.25
N ALA A 37 13.90 -2.13 14.29
CA ALA A 37 12.85 -1.63 13.41
C ALA A 37 12.95 -2.34 12.05
N ASN A 38 11.80 -2.57 11.44
CA ASN A 38 11.76 -3.04 10.06
C ASN A 38 12.23 -1.94 9.11
N THR A 39 12.87 -2.35 8.03
CA THR A 39 13.27 -1.48 6.94
C THR A 39 12.07 -1.19 6.04
N GLY A 40 11.95 0.04 5.54
CA GLY A 40 10.95 0.38 4.54
C GLY A 40 11.11 -0.44 3.27
N ILE A 41 10.02 -0.73 2.59
CA ILE A 41 10.01 -1.50 1.33
C ILE A 41 10.87 -0.77 0.28
N ASP A 42 10.83 0.55 0.26
CA ASP A 42 11.56 1.42 -0.66
C ASP A 42 13.03 1.63 -0.28
N ALA A 43 13.48 1.12 0.86
CA ALA A 43 14.85 1.28 1.31
C ALA A 43 15.82 0.24 0.71
N VAL A 44 15.31 -0.79 0.04
CA VAL A 44 16.10 -1.87 -0.58
C VAL A 44 15.72 -2.01 -2.04
N HIS A 45 16.69 -1.87 -2.92
CA HIS A 45 16.51 -2.03 -4.36
C HIS A 45 17.33 -3.19 -4.89
N TRP A 46 16.70 -4.09 -5.61
CA TRP A 46 17.39 -5.15 -6.36
C TRP A 46 17.81 -4.58 -7.72
N THR A 47 19.10 -4.40 -7.90
CA THR A 47 19.65 -3.78 -9.12
C THR A 47 19.93 -4.78 -10.23
N ASN A 48 20.20 -6.05 -9.87
CA ASN A 48 20.53 -7.11 -10.82
C ASN A 48 20.35 -8.52 -10.22
N GLY A 49 20.69 -9.55 -11.00
CA GLY A 49 20.65 -10.94 -10.58
C GLY A 49 19.21 -11.48 -10.41
N PHE A 50 19.11 -12.68 -9.87
CA PHE A 50 17.86 -13.43 -9.79
C PHE A 50 16.70 -12.61 -9.21
N TRP A 51 16.90 -11.91 -8.08
CA TRP A 51 15.82 -11.15 -7.43
C TRP A 51 15.45 -9.89 -8.22
N GLY A 52 16.42 -9.21 -8.83
CA GLY A 52 16.15 -8.08 -9.72
C GLY A 52 15.31 -8.49 -10.92
N GLU A 53 15.65 -9.61 -11.55
CA GLU A 53 14.87 -10.17 -12.66
C GLU A 53 13.44 -10.56 -12.23
N ARG A 54 13.28 -11.21 -11.07
CA ARG A 54 11.95 -11.56 -10.54
C ARG A 54 11.11 -10.33 -10.24
N PHE A 55 11.71 -9.31 -9.63
CA PHE A 55 11.02 -8.04 -9.37
C PHE A 55 10.58 -7.36 -10.67
N ASN A 56 11.42 -7.34 -11.69
CA ASN A 56 11.08 -6.76 -12.99
C ASN A 56 9.92 -7.50 -13.68
N VAL A 57 9.92 -8.82 -13.64
CA VAL A 57 8.80 -9.63 -14.16
C VAL A 57 7.53 -9.36 -13.36
N PHE A 58 7.62 -9.32 -12.03
CA PHE A 58 6.47 -9.08 -11.18
C PHE A 58 5.87 -7.69 -11.42
N SER A 59 6.69 -6.64 -11.35
CA SER A 59 6.25 -5.26 -11.51
C SER A 59 5.81 -4.90 -12.93
N GLY A 60 6.51 -5.42 -13.95
CA GLY A 60 6.26 -5.08 -15.35
C GLY A 60 5.22 -5.94 -16.07
N THR A 61 4.95 -7.14 -15.57
CA THR A 61 4.10 -8.10 -16.28
C THR A 61 3.06 -8.76 -15.37
N SER A 62 3.47 -9.33 -14.24
CA SER A 62 2.58 -10.20 -13.47
C SER A 62 1.40 -9.46 -12.87
N LEU A 63 1.61 -8.27 -12.30
CA LEU A 63 0.53 -7.48 -11.72
C LEU A 63 -0.54 -7.12 -12.74
N GLN A 64 -0.13 -6.70 -13.95
CA GLN A 64 -1.06 -6.36 -15.02
C GLN A 64 -1.78 -7.59 -15.56
N SER A 65 -1.08 -8.71 -15.71
CA SER A 65 -1.68 -9.98 -16.16
C SER A 65 -2.74 -10.48 -15.16
N MET A 66 -2.45 -10.41 -13.87
CA MET A 66 -3.41 -10.76 -12.83
C MET A 66 -4.61 -9.82 -12.83
N TRP A 67 -4.39 -8.51 -12.94
CA TRP A 67 -5.49 -7.54 -13.07
C TRP A 67 -6.39 -7.86 -14.24
N ASN A 68 -5.81 -8.08 -15.42
CA ASN A 68 -6.57 -8.43 -16.62
C ASN A 68 -7.43 -9.68 -16.42
N THR A 69 -6.88 -10.70 -15.73
CA THR A 69 -7.61 -11.93 -15.40
C THR A 69 -8.82 -11.63 -14.50
N TRP A 70 -8.62 -10.88 -13.42
CA TRP A 70 -9.69 -10.60 -12.46
C TRP A 70 -10.68 -9.53 -12.91
N ASN A 71 -10.30 -8.69 -13.87
CA ASN A 71 -11.15 -7.67 -14.47
C ASN A 71 -11.84 -8.15 -15.77
N THR A 72 -11.70 -9.42 -16.13
CA THR A 72 -12.36 -10.03 -17.29
C THR A 72 -13.50 -10.93 -16.80
N PRO A 73 -14.78 -10.49 -16.88
CA PRO A 73 -15.91 -11.20 -16.27
C PRO A 73 -16.10 -12.65 -16.76
N GLU A 74 -15.68 -12.94 -17.99
CA GLU A 74 -15.76 -14.28 -18.56
C GLU A 74 -14.73 -15.25 -17.96
N VAL A 75 -13.71 -14.71 -17.29
CA VAL A 75 -12.61 -15.48 -16.68
C VAL A 75 -12.74 -15.49 -15.16
N SER A 76 -13.03 -14.34 -14.56
CA SER A 76 -13.14 -14.20 -13.12
C SER A 76 -14.06 -13.05 -12.74
N HIS A 77 -14.82 -13.24 -11.67
CA HIS A 77 -15.61 -12.16 -11.06
C HIS A 77 -14.89 -11.45 -9.90
N GLY A 78 -13.58 -11.63 -9.75
CA GLY A 78 -12.84 -11.05 -8.63
C GLY A 78 -13.13 -9.57 -8.40
N PHE A 79 -12.92 -8.72 -9.41
CA PHE A 79 -13.26 -7.30 -9.30
C PHE A 79 -14.76 -7.04 -9.51
N ARG A 80 -15.41 -7.78 -10.39
CA ARG A 80 -16.84 -7.62 -10.70
C ARG A 80 -17.74 -7.78 -9.48
N ASN A 81 -17.43 -8.69 -8.55
CA ASN A 81 -18.16 -8.85 -7.31
C ASN A 81 -18.17 -7.59 -6.46
N PHE A 82 -17.03 -6.88 -6.38
CA PHE A 82 -16.96 -5.56 -5.71
C PHE A 82 -17.83 -4.52 -6.41
N GLU A 83 -17.85 -4.47 -7.74
CA GLU A 83 -18.70 -3.54 -8.50
C GLU A 83 -20.19 -3.83 -8.27
N ILE A 84 -20.58 -5.11 -8.18
CA ILE A 84 -21.95 -5.53 -7.86
C ILE A 84 -22.31 -5.11 -6.42
N ALA A 85 -21.47 -5.42 -5.44
CA ALA A 85 -21.67 -5.04 -4.05
C ALA A 85 -21.71 -3.51 -3.85
N ALA A 86 -20.92 -2.78 -4.63
CA ALA A 86 -20.90 -1.30 -4.65
C ALA A 86 -22.12 -0.69 -5.37
N GLY A 87 -22.98 -1.48 -6.01
CA GLY A 87 -24.11 -0.99 -6.82
C GLY A 87 -23.70 -0.28 -8.11
N ILE A 88 -22.44 -0.42 -8.54
CA ILE A 88 -21.92 0.16 -9.79
C ILE A 88 -22.51 -0.56 -11.00
N CYS A 89 -22.72 -1.86 -10.87
CA CYS A 89 -23.35 -2.68 -11.88
C CYS A 89 -24.34 -3.67 -11.28
N LYS A 90 -25.23 -4.21 -12.12
CA LYS A 90 -26.16 -5.27 -11.74
C LYS A 90 -25.53 -6.64 -11.99
N GLY A 91 -25.87 -7.61 -11.16
CA GLY A 91 -25.43 -9.00 -11.29
C GLY A 91 -25.59 -9.74 -9.98
N GLU A 92 -25.18 -11.00 -10.01
CA GLU A 92 -25.09 -11.86 -8.83
C GLU A 92 -23.63 -12.17 -8.54
N HIS A 93 -23.28 -12.38 -7.27
CA HIS A 93 -21.97 -12.85 -6.88
C HIS A 93 -21.68 -14.17 -7.59
N TRP A 94 -20.48 -14.28 -8.16
CA TRP A 94 -20.04 -15.51 -8.82
C TRP A 94 -18.61 -15.85 -8.43
N GLY A 95 -18.36 -17.14 -8.27
CA GLY A 95 -17.06 -17.70 -7.93
C GLY A 95 -16.93 -18.09 -6.47
N PRO A 96 -15.76 -18.54 -6.07
CA PRO A 96 -15.55 -19.01 -4.71
C PRO A 96 -15.53 -17.84 -3.70
N PRO A 97 -15.91 -18.11 -2.43
CA PRO A 97 -16.04 -17.06 -1.41
C PRO A 97 -14.71 -16.41 -1.01
N PHE A 98 -13.58 -16.92 -1.47
CA PHE A 98 -12.24 -16.36 -1.18
C PHE A 98 -11.72 -15.38 -2.24
N HIS A 99 -12.48 -15.09 -3.30
CA HIS A 99 -12.07 -14.15 -4.36
C HIS A 99 -11.66 -12.78 -3.82
N ASP A 100 -12.36 -12.27 -2.82
CA ASP A 100 -12.03 -11.00 -2.19
C ASP A 100 -10.63 -11.01 -1.58
N GLY A 101 -10.27 -12.11 -0.91
CA GLY A 101 -8.94 -12.28 -0.35
C GLY A 101 -7.84 -12.26 -1.41
N ASP A 102 -8.11 -12.78 -2.60
CA ASP A 102 -7.15 -12.76 -3.72
C ASP A 102 -7.00 -11.34 -4.29
N MET A 103 -8.10 -10.58 -4.35
CA MET A 103 -8.07 -9.18 -4.74
C MET A 103 -7.25 -8.32 -3.75
N TYR A 104 -7.41 -8.55 -2.44
CA TYR A 104 -6.65 -7.83 -1.42
C TYR A 104 -5.16 -8.18 -1.47
N LYS A 105 -4.81 -9.45 -1.68
CA LYS A 105 -3.40 -9.88 -1.86
C LYS A 105 -2.78 -9.26 -3.11
N TRP A 106 -3.54 -9.19 -4.19
CA TRP A 106 -3.08 -8.51 -5.40
C TRP A 106 -2.83 -7.01 -5.13
N MET A 107 -3.74 -6.33 -4.44
CA MET A 107 -3.60 -4.93 -4.06
C MET A 107 -2.37 -4.70 -3.17
N GLU A 108 -2.08 -5.60 -2.24
CA GLU A 108 -0.85 -5.56 -1.43
C GLU A 108 0.41 -5.64 -2.30
N GLY A 109 0.38 -6.50 -3.32
CA GLY A 109 1.46 -6.59 -4.31
C GLY A 109 1.63 -5.30 -5.11
N VAL A 110 0.52 -4.69 -5.57
CA VAL A 110 0.53 -3.40 -6.28
C VAL A 110 1.10 -2.29 -5.40
N ALA A 111 0.63 -2.18 -4.16
CA ALA A 111 1.11 -1.20 -3.20
C ALA A 111 2.60 -1.35 -2.89
N SER A 112 3.08 -2.59 -2.78
CA SER A 112 4.50 -2.89 -2.55
C SER A 112 5.38 -2.48 -3.73
N VAL A 113 4.94 -2.71 -4.97
CA VAL A 113 5.66 -2.25 -6.17
C VAL A 113 5.62 -0.74 -6.28
N TYR A 114 4.47 -0.12 -6.03
CA TYR A 114 4.33 1.33 -6.02
C TYR A 114 5.24 1.99 -4.97
N ALA A 115 5.40 1.39 -3.80
CA ALA A 115 6.31 1.90 -2.79
C ALA A 115 7.74 2.04 -3.30
N VAL A 116 8.17 1.17 -4.22
CA VAL A 116 9.52 1.16 -4.81
C VAL A 116 9.64 2.09 -6.01
N ASN A 117 8.70 2.01 -6.98
CA ASN A 117 8.87 2.66 -8.29
C ASN A 117 8.05 3.95 -8.46
N LYS A 118 7.05 4.19 -7.60
CA LYS A 118 6.14 5.36 -7.67
C LYS A 118 5.43 5.52 -9.02
N ASP A 119 5.10 4.41 -9.67
CA ASP A 119 4.42 4.42 -10.96
C ASP A 119 3.00 5.01 -10.83
N PRO A 120 2.69 6.13 -11.49
CA PRO A 120 1.38 6.79 -11.38
C PRO A 120 0.21 5.95 -11.91
N GLU A 121 0.46 4.99 -12.80
CA GLU A 121 -0.60 4.10 -13.28
C GLU A 121 -1.00 3.08 -12.20
N LEU A 122 -0.03 2.61 -11.39
CA LEU A 122 -0.33 1.77 -10.24
C LEU A 122 -1.08 2.55 -9.15
N ASP A 123 -0.73 3.81 -8.92
CA ASP A 123 -1.44 4.70 -7.98
C ASP A 123 -2.90 4.84 -8.37
N LYS A 124 -3.16 5.22 -9.62
CA LYS A 124 -4.49 5.34 -10.18
C LYS A 124 -5.29 4.03 -10.11
N LEU A 125 -4.63 2.91 -10.33
CA LEU A 125 -5.25 1.58 -10.27
C LEU A 125 -5.68 1.25 -8.83
N MET A 126 -4.84 1.55 -7.85
CA MET A 126 -5.17 1.40 -6.43
C MET A 126 -6.35 2.29 -6.04
N ASP A 127 -6.33 3.57 -6.43
CA ASP A 127 -7.42 4.50 -6.14
C ASP A 127 -8.76 4.02 -6.70
N ASN A 128 -8.77 3.50 -7.91
CA ASN A 128 -9.99 2.96 -8.53
C ASN A 128 -10.53 1.75 -7.75
N PHE A 129 -9.65 0.84 -7.35
CA PHE A 129 -10.06 -0.32 -6.55
C PHE A 129 -10.55 0.11 -5.16
N ILE A 130 -9.81 0.98 -4.46
CA ILE A 130 -10.18 1.51 -3.15
C ILE A 130 -11.54 2.22 -3.22
N ALA A 131 -11.77 3.06 -4.24
CA ALA A 131 -13.04 3.74 -4.42
C ALA A 131 -14.22 2.77 -4.60
N CYS A 132 -13.99 1.62 -5.26
CA CYS A 132 -14.97 0.57 -5.39
C CYS A 132 -15.24 -0.13 -4.04
N VAL A 133 -14.20 -0.49 -3.30
CA VAL A 133 -14.30 -1.12 -1.97
C VAL A 133 -15.03 -0.20 -0.98
N VAL A 134 -14.72 1.10 -0.98
CA VAL A 134 -15.42 2.10 -0.13
C VAL A 134 -16.92 2.12 -0.39
N LYS A 135 -17.33 2.01 -1.66
CA LYS A 135 -18.76 1.93 -2.00
C LYS A 135 -19.40 0.59 -1.66
N ALA A 136 -18.63 -0.49 -1.71
CA ALA A 136 -19.10 -1.83 -1.34
C ALA A 136 -19.21 -2.00 0.19
N GLN A 137 -18.49 -1.19 0.97
CA GLN A 137 -18.47 -1.28 2.42
C GLN A 137 -19.86 -1.01 3.00
N ARG A 138 -20.33 -1.90 3.86
CA ARG A 138 -21.59 -1.76 4.58
C ARG A 138 -21.47 -0.78 5.75
N ALA A 139 -22.61 -0.30 6.22
CA ALA A 139 -22.66 0.64 7.35
C ALA A 139 -22.04 0.10 8.66
N ASP A 140 -22.00 -1.22 8.82
CA ASP A 140 -21.37 -1.91 9.94
C ASP A 140 -19.84 -2.10 9.76
N GLY A 141 -19.28 -1.62 8.65
CA GLY A 141 -17.87 -1.73 8.32
C GLY A 141 -17.47 -2.98 7.55
N TYR A 142 -18.43 -3.90 7.30
CA TYR A 142 -18.16 -5.13 6.55
C TYR A 142 -17.82 -4.84 5.08
N ILE A 143 -16.77 -5.47 4.54
CA ILE A 143 -16.23 -5.22 3.20
C ILE A 143 -16.03 -6.48 2.35
N HIS A 144 -16.69 -7.55 2.67
CA HIS A 144 -16.68 -8.79 1.87
C HIS A 144 -17.88 -8.81 0.91
N THR A 145 -17.68 -9.28 -0.35
CA THR A 145 -18.75 -9.37 -1.39
C THR A 145 -19.54 -10.72 -1.40
#